data_49466f8de304c32657fbc833ecbfd73b
#
_entry.id   49466f8de304c32657fbc833ecbfd73b
#
_cell.length_a   1.000
_cell.length_b   1.000
_cell.length_c   1.000
_cell.angle_alpha   90.00
_cell.angle_beta   90.00
_cell.angle_gamma   90.00
#
_symmetry.space_group_name_H-M   'P 1'
#
loop_
_entity.id
_entity.type
_entity.pdbx_description
1 polymer ?
#
loop_
_entity_poly.entity_id
_entity_poly.type
_entity_poly.pdbx_seq_one_letter_code
_entity_poly.pdbx_strand_id
1 'polypeptide(L)'
;MGIVKADLSVTLDGYAAGDNQSLERPFGDVDERPLHAWMFDHGAENRAEVDAIVGAAAYVMGRNMFTPGRGEWDIDWRGWWGDDPPYHGPVHVLTHYPREPEVMEGGTTFHFVTDGLESALEQARTAAGDGDISIAGGATTINACLAIGAIDELRLHVVPYVSGLATGSRIFDGVPAHGLVPAGARQTPHVTHLTYRRA
;
A
#
# COMPACT_ATOMS: atom_id res chain seq x y z
N MET A 1 -3.85 6.06 21.19
CA MET A 1 -3.55 4.93 20.30
C MET A 1 -3.89 5.39 18.90
N GLY A 2 -2.92 5.34 17.98
CA GLY A 2 -3.09 5.74 16.59
C GLY A 2 -4.07 4.86 15.82
N ILE A 3 -4.50 5.30 14.65
CA ILE A 3 -5.40 4.57 13.76
C ILE A 3 -4.61 3.75 12.74
N VAL A 4 -5.25 2.71 12.20
CA VAL A 4 -4.77 1.95 11.04
C VAL A 4 -5.42 2.53 9.79
N LYS A 5 -4.61 3.09 8.91
CA LYS A 5 -5.05 3.68 7.64
C LYS A 5 -4.47 2.92 6.45
N ALA A 6 -5.16 2.97 5.33
CA ALA A 6 -4.70 2.40 4.07
C ALA A 6 -4.92 3.38 2.94
N ASP A 7 -3.93 3.50 2.05
CA ASP A 7 -3.99 4.29 0.82
C ASP A 7 -3.79 3.40 -0.39
N LEU A 8 -4.61 3.58 -1.42
CA LEU A 8 -4.49 2.80 -2.64
C LEU A 8 -4.92 3.59 -3.87
N SER A 9 -4.02 3.70 -4.85
CA SER A 9 -4.39 4.12 -6.21
C SER A 9 -5.11 2.99 -6.92
N VAL A 10 -6.26 3.29 -7.51
CA VAL A 10 -7.05 2.31 -8.26
C VAL A 10 -7.61 2.92 -9.54
N THR A 11 -7.75 2.08 -10.55
CA THR A 11 -8.50 2.38 -11.77
C THR A 11 -10.00 2.50 -11.49
N LEU A 12 -10.80 3.03 -12.42
CA LEU A 12 -12.27 3.10 -12.26
C LEU A 12 -12.92 1.73 -12.10
N ASP A 13 -12.33 0.68 -12.67
CA ASP A 13 -12.76 -0.71 -12.53
C ASP A 13 -12.10 -1.43 -11.35
N GLY A 14 -11.36 -0.68 -10.47
CA GLY A 14 -10.91 -1.09 -9.15
C GLY A 14 -9.57 -1.81 -9.10
N TYR A 15 -8.79 -1.84 -10.17
CA TYR A 15 -7.48 -2.51 -10.20
C TYR A 15 -6.35 -1.60 -9.69
N ALA A 16 -5.49 -2.15 -8.85
CA ALA A 16 -4.25 -1.53 -8.38
C ALA A 16 -3.01 -2.09 -9.08
N ALA A 17 -3.10 -3.30 -9.61
CA ALA A 17 -2.06 -3.94 -10.43
C ALA A 17 -2.71 -5.05 -11.27
N GLY A 18 -2.10 -5.37 -12.40
CA GLY A 18 -2.43 -6.53 -13.23
C GLY A 18 -1.63 -7.77 -12.82
N ASP A 19 -1.82 -8.84 -13.58
CA ASP A 19 -0.95 -10.02 -13.54
C ASP A 19 0.39 -9.72 -14.23
N ASN A 20 1.31 -10.70 -14.25
CA ASN A 20 2.61 -10.59 -14.93
C ASN A 20 3.51 -9.45 -14.44
N GLN A 21 3.48 -9.17 -13.14
CA GLN A 21 4.41 -8.20 -12.53
C GLN A 21 5.87 -8.69 -12.67
N SER A 22 6.76 -7.78 -13.07
CA SER A 22 8.21 -7.99 -13.19
C SER A 22 8.97 -6.73 -12.77
N LEU A 23 10.31 -6.78 -12.79
CA LEU A 23 11.13 -5.60 -12.52
C LEU A 23 10.92 -4.49 -13.56
N GLU A 24 10.71 -4.85 -14.82
CA GLU A 24 10.45 -3.91 -15.92
C GLU A 24 8.99 -3.44 -15.95
N ARG A 25 8.09 -4.21 -15.34
CA ARG A 25 6.65 -3.97 -15.31
C ARG A 25 6.12 -4.19 -13.89
N PRO A 26 6.40 -3.27 -12.93
CA PRO A 26 6.04 -3.46 -11.53
C PRO A 26 4.54 -3.59 -11.29
N PHE A 27 3.71 -3.01 -12.14
CA PHE A 27 2.24 -3.12 -12.10
C PHE A 27 1.67 -4.16 -13.07
N GLY A 28 2.53 -4.96 -13.71
CA GLY A 28 2.13 -6.03 -14.63
C GLY A 28 1.37 -5.49 -15.84
N ASP A 29 0.15 -5.99 -16.04
CA ASP A 29 -0.69 -5.64 -17.19
C ASP A 29 -1.50 -4.35 -17.02
N VAL A 30 -1.42 -3.68 -15.86
CA VAL A 30 -1.94 -2.30 -15.67
C VAL A 30 -0.90 -1.28 -16.15
N ASP A 31 -1.34 -0.29 -16.90
CA ASP A 31 -0.49 0.87 -17.21
C ASP A 31 -0.26 1.67 -15.92
N GLU A 32 0.99 1.73 -15.50
CA GLU A 32 1.45 2.42 -14.30
C GLU A 32 1.24 3.93 -14.38
N ARG A 33 1.44 4.51 -15.54
CA ARG A 33 1.48 5.96 -15.72
C ARG A 33 0.15 6.63 -15.35
N PRO A 34 -1.02 6.25 -15.89
CA PRO A 34 -2.28 6.83 -15.45
C PRO A 34 -2.59 6.53 -13.98
N LEU A 35 -2.13 5.38 -13.45
CA LEU A 35 -2.42 4.98 -12.07
C LEU A 35 -1.71 5.88 -11.04
N HIS A 36 -0.53 6.39 -11.34
CA HIS A 36 0.31 7.13 -10.38
C HIS A 36 0.72 8.53 -10.81
N ALA A 37 0.32 9.00 -12.01
CA ALA A 37 0.63 10.35 -12.48
C ALA A 37 0.24 11.45 -11.48
N TRP A 38 -0.87 11.27 -10.77
CA TRP A 38 -1.35 12.23 -9.76
C TRP A 38 -0.34 12.44 -8.62
N MET A 39 0.45 11.41 -8.29
CA MET A 39 1.46 11.43 -7.22
C MET A 39 2.82 11.90 -7.74
N PHE A 40 3.27 11.35 -8.87
CA PHE A 40 4.63 11.58 -9.37
C PHE A 40 4.72 12.80 -10.29
N ASP A 41 3.77 12.98 -11.21
CA ASP A 41 3.78 14.10 -12.16
C ASP A 41 3.03 15.34 -11.63
N HIS A 42 2.04 15.13 -10.74
CA HIS A 42 1.14 16.16 -10.21
C HIS A 42 1.11 16.21 -8.67
N GLY A 43 2.19 15.78 -8.02
CA GLY A 43 2.28 15.72 -6.55
C GLY A 43 2.10 17.06 -5.85
N ALA A 44 2.45 18.17 -6.50
CA ALA A 44 2.25 19.51 -5.93
C ALA A 44 0.76 19.84 -5.68
N GLU A 45 -0.14 19.41 -6.59
CA GLU A 45 -1.58 19.59 -6.47
C GLU A 45 -2.22 18.65 -5.45
N ASN A 46 -1.54 17.53 -5.15
CA ASN A 46 -1.97 16.44 -4.29
C ASN A 46 -1.10 16.29 -3.04
N ARG A 47 -0.41 17.37 -2.66
CA ARG A 47 0.60 17.36 -1.60
C ARG A 47 0.10 16.78 -0.28
N ALA A 48 -1.14 17.13 0.10
CA ALA A 48 -1.72 16.67 1.35
C ALA A 48 -1.91 15.15 1.39
N GLU A 49 -2.31 14.54 0.28
CA GLU A 49 -2.46 13.09 0.15
C GLU A 49 -1.11 12.39 0.08
N VAL A 50 -0.17 12.93 -0.68
CA VAL A 50 1.20 12.38 -0.77
C VAL A 50 1.89 12.40 0.60
N ASP A 51 1.85 13.54 1.32
CA ASP A 51 2.43 13.65 2.66
C ASP A 51 1.72 12.71 3.66
N ALA A 52 0.41 12.49 3.51
CA ALA A 52 -0.36 11.61 4.39
C ALA A 52 -0.06 10.11 4.16
N ILE A 53 0.31 9.69 2.95
CA ILE A 53 0.73 8.30 2.64
C ILE A 53 1.98 7.92 3.43
N VAL A 54 2.95 8.83 3.48
CA VAL A 54 4.26 8.58 4.13
C VAL A 54 4.35 9.09 5.57
N GLY A 55 3.29 9.69 6.10
CA GLY A 55 3.25 10.31 7.43
C GLY A 55 2.77 9.37 8.54
N ALA A 56 3.09 8.07 8.51
CA ALA A 56 2.76 7.13 9.58
C ALA A 56 3.99 6.81 10.44
N ALA A 57 3.76 6.30 11.65
CA ALA A 57 4.82 5.89 12.56
C ALA A 57 5.35 4.47 12.28
N ALA A 58 4.54 3.62 11.64
CA ALA A 58 4.92 2.29 11.16
C ALA A 58 4.10 1.90 9.94
N TYR A 59 4.61 0.94 9.19
CA TYR A 59 4.00 0.50 7.93
C TYR A 59 3.90 -1.01 7.84
N VAL A 60 2.86 -1.49 7.13
CA VAL A 60 2.72 -2.88 6.71
C VAL A 60 2.52 -2.91 5.21
N MET A 61 3.25 -3.77 4.51
CA MET A 61 3.08 -3.98 3.06
C MET A 61 3.18 -5.44 2.67
N GLY A 62 2.57 -5.80 1.56
CA GLY A 62 2.76 -7.11 0.95
C GLY A 62 4.09 -7.21 0.22
N ARG A 63 4.60 -8.42 0.04
CA ARG A 63 5.87 -8.67 -0.67
C ARG A 63 5.91 -8.04 -2.06
N ASN A 64 4.81 -8.09 -2.81
CA ASN A 64 4.75 -7.51 -4.16
C ASN A 64 4.95 -5.98 -4.19
N MET A 65 4.67 -5.30 -3.08
CA MET A 65 4.96 -3.88 -2.93
C MET A 65 6.46 -3.64 -2.74
N PHE A 66 7.18 -4.56 -2.12
CA PHE A 66 8.64 -4.49 -1.95
C PHE A 66 9.40 -4.98 -3.19
N THR A 67 8.93 -6.08 -3.81
CA THR A 67 9.55 -6.70 -5.00
C THR A 67 8.53 -7.51 -5.80
N PRO A 68 8.59 -7.53 -7.13
CA PRO A 68 7.79 -8.45 -7.95
C PRO A 68 8.36 -9.86 -7.99
N GLY A 69 9.56 -10.06 -7.43
CA GLY A 69 10.24 -11.37 -7.37
C GLY A 69 9.44 -12.43 -6.64
N ARG A 70 9.46 -13.65 -7.15
CA ARG A 70 8.80 -14.82 -6.56
C ARG A 70 9.84 -15.79 -6.00
N GLY A 71 9.42 -16.59 -5.01
CA GLY A 71 10.31 -17.59 -4.38
C GLY A 71 11.33 -16.95 -3.45
N GLU A 72 12.55 -17.47 -3.45
CA GLU A 72 13.65 -16.99 -2.61
C GLU A 72 14.00 -15.52 -2.92
N TRP A 73 14.69 -14.89 -1.98
CA TRP A 73 15.07 -13.48 -2.13
C TRP A 73 16.26 -13.33 -3.09
N ASP A 74 16.15 -12.35 -3.99
CA ASP A 74 17.32 -11.66 -4.51
C ASP A 74 17.82 -10.75 -3.39
N ILE A 75 18.95 -11.10 -2.79
CA ILE A 75 19.49 -10.39 -1.63
C ILE A 75 20.08 -9.03 -1.97
N ASP A 76 20.41 -8.79 -3.25
CA ASP A 76 20.90 -7.50 -3.72
C ASP A 76 19.73 -6.49 -3.92
N TRP A 77 18.48 -6.99 -3.96
CA TRP A 77 17.32 -6.15 -4.08
C TRP A 77 16.95 -5.51 -2.74
N ARG A 78 16.89 -4.16 -2.71
CA ARG A 78 16.62 -3.35 -1.49
C ARG A 78 15.30 -2.58 -1.54
N GLY A 79 14.41 -2.88 -2.50
CA GLY A 79 13.14 -2.19 -2.71
C GLY A 79 13.21 -1.21 -3.90
N TRP A 80 12.09 -0.54 -4.16
CA TRP A 80 11.92 0.35 -5.31
C TRP A 80 12.43 1.78 -5.09
N TRP A 81 12.70 2.17 -3.83
CA TRP A 81 12.82 3.57 -3.42
C TRP A 81 14.26 4.07 -3.33
N GLY A 82 15.26 3.28 -3.77
CA GLY A 82 16.67 3.63 -3.62
C GLY A 82 17.14 3.57 -2.17
N ASP A 83 18.18 4.33 -1.84
CA ASP A 83 18.86 4.24 -0.53
C ASP A 83 18.10 4.93 0.60
N ASP A 84 17.27 5.94 0.31
CA ASP A 84 16.47 6.71 1.27
C ASP A 84 14.96 6.60 0.99
N PRO A 85 14.31 5.49 1.38
CA PRO A 85 12.87 5.31 1.22
C PRO A 85 12.07 6.33 2.06
N PRO A 86 10.93 6.84 1.56
CA PRO A 86 10.20 7.95 2.16
C PRO A 86 9.45 7.60 3.46
N TYR A 87 9.58 6.40 3.97
CA TYR A 87 8.86 5.94 5.16
C TYR A 87 9.47 6.46 6.48
N HIS A 88 10.80 6.63 6.53
CA HIS A 88 11.57 7.10 7.70
C HIS A 88 11.18 6.40 9.03
N GLY A 89 10.79 5.13 8.96
CA GLY A 89 10.33 4.33 10.09
C GLY A 89 10.27 2.84 9.76
N PRO A 90 9.80 2.00 10.69
CA PRO A 90 9.72 0.56 10.52
C PRO A 90 8.64 0.17 9.50
N VAL A 91 9.00 -0.68 8.56
CA VAL A 91 8.14 -1.22 7.50
C VAL A 91 8.11 -2.75 7.61
N HIS A 92 6.95 -3.33 7.87
CA HIS A 92 6.76 -4.77 8.02
C HIS A 92 6.29 -5.37 6.69
N VAL A 93 7.15 -6.15 6.04
CA VAL A 93 6.89 -6.77 4.73
C VAL A 93 6.37 -8.19 4.93
N LEU A 94 5.11 -8.43 4.57
CA LEU A 94 4.50 -9.76 4.59
C LEU A 94 5.10 -10.66 3.51
N THR A 95 5.63 -11.81 3.91
CA THR A 95 6.31 -12.76 3.01
C THR A 95 6.22 -14.19 3.55
N HIS A 96 6.46 -15.18 2.69
CA HIS A 96 6.64 -16.58 3.10
C HIS A 96 8.10 -17.00 3.25
N TYR A 97 9.03 -16.10 2.90
CA TYR A 97 10.46 -16.38 2.89
C TYR A 97 11.17 -15.47 3.90
N PRO A 98 11.89 -16.01 4.88
CA PRO A 98 12.60 -15.19 5.85
C PRO A 98 13.73 -14.41 5.18
N ARG A 99 14.01 -13.22 5.71
CA ARG A 99 15.15 -12.39 5.37
C ARG A 99 15.52 -11.55 6.59
N GLU A 100 16.81 -11.30 6.77
CA GLU A 100 17.27 -10.36 7.79
C GLU A 100 16.73 -8.96 7.52
N PRO A 101 16.50 -8.15 8.56
CA PRO A 101 16.04 -6.79 8.38
C PRO A 101 16.99 -5.98 7.49
N GLU A 102 16.42 -5.18 6.59
CA GLU A 102 17.15 -4.29 5.70
C GLU A 102 17.09 -2.86 6.23
N VAL A 103 18.23 -2.34 6.68
CA VAL A 103 18.35 -0.97 7.20
C VAL A 103 18.72 -0.04 6.06
N MET A 104 17.92 1.00 5.87
CA MET A 104 18.07 2.01 4.83
C MET A 104 18.52 3.36 5.42
N GLU A 105 18.95 4.26 4.56
CA GLU A 105 19.16 5.65 4.96
C GLU A 105 17.86 6.32 5.42
N GLY A 106 17.92 7.48 6.04
CA GLY A 106 16.75 8.25 6.49
C GLY A 106 15.90 7.59 7.59
N GLY A 107 16.32 6.42 8.12
CA GLY A 107 15.65 5.76 9.24
C GLY A 107 14.61 4.70 8.88
N THR A 108 14.41 4.40 7.60
CA THR A 108 13.57 3.27 7.19
C THR A 108 14.26 1.94 7.50
N THR A 109 13.51 0.99 8.06
CA THR A 109 13.97 -0.41 8.23
C THR A 109 12.88 -1.35 7.76
N PHE A 110 13.20 -2.21 6.79
CA PHE A 110 12.29 -3.27 6.35
C PHE A 110 12.47 -4.52 7.20
N HIS A 111 11.40 -4.96 7.86
CA HIS A 111 11.31 -6.19 8.64
C HIS A 111 10.49 -7.21 7.84
N PHE A 112 11.02 -8.41 7.62
CA PHE A 112 10.36 -9.43 6.82
C PHE A 112 9.60 -10.39 7.72
N VAL A 113 8.26 -10.35 7.67
CA VAL A 113 7.37 -11.09 8.59
C VAL A 113 6.80 -12.31 7.89
N THR A 114 7.11 -13.49 8.44
CA THR A 114 6.67 -14.80 7.90
C THR A 114 5.48 -15.40 8.64
N ASP A 115 5.10 -14.83 9.80
CA ASP A 115 4.10 -15.38 10.71
C ASP A 115 2.68 -14.88 10.43
N GLY A 116 2.47 -14.25 9.27
CA GLY A 116 1.16 -13.81 8.80
C GLY A 116 0.78 -12.38 9.17
N LEU A 117 -0.44 -12.00 8.75
CA LEU A 117 -0.93 -10.63 8.80
C LEU A 117 -1.08 -10.11 10.24
N GLU A 118 -1.66 -10.90 11.12
CA GLU A 118 -1.89 -10.53 12.51
C GLU A 118 -0.58 -10.21 13.23
N SER A 119 0.46 -11.03 12.99
CA SER A 119 1.80 -10.81 13.54
C SER A 119 2.41 -9.51 13.00
N ALA A 120 2.30 -9.24 11.69
CA ALA A 120 2.79 -7.99 11.11
C ALA A 120 2.09 -6.75 11.68
N LEU A 121 0.76 -6.82 11.87
CA LEU A 121 -0.01 -5.75 12.48
C LEU A 121 0.36 -5.51 13.95
N GLU A 122 0.61 -6.57 14.73
CA GLU A 122 1.03 -6.46 16.12
C GLU A 122 2.44 -5.84 16.25
N GLN A 123 3.38 -6.29 15.41
CA GLN A 123 4.72 -5.71 15.35
C GLN A 123 4.65 -4.23 14.95
N ALA A 124 3.85 -3.87 13.96
CA ALA A 124 3.64 -2.49 13.55
C ALA A 124 3.02 -1.63 14.66
N ARG A 125 2.02 -2.15 15.41
CA ARG A 125 1.44 -1.46 16.57
C ARG A 125 2.46 -1.22 17.67
N THR A 126 3.27 -2.22 17.95
CA THR A 126 4.35 -2.12 18.95
C THR A 126 5.36 -1.04 18.55
N ALA A 127 5.76 -1.02 17.29
CA ALA A 127 6.72 -0.06 16.77
C ALA A 127 6.14 1.37 16.66
N ALA A 128 4.86 1.50 16.31
CA ALA A 128 4.19 2.81 16.18
C ALA A 128 3.87 3.47 17.53
N GLY A 129 3.75 2.69 18.64
CA GLY A 129 3.32 3.23 19.93
C GLY A 129 1.94 3.90 19.84
N ASP A 130 1.88 5.19 20.08
CA ASP A 130 0.65 6.00 19.94
C ASP A 130 0.46 6.59 18.52
N GLY A 131 1.40 6.38 17.61
CA GLY A 131 1.33 6.87 16.23
C GLY A 131 0.46 6.01 15.33
N ASP A 132 0.13 6.54 14.16
CA ASP A 132 -0.66 5.85 13.13
C ASP A 132 0.15 4.75 12.43
N ILE A 133 -0.57 3.74 11.96
CA ILE A 133 -0.02 2.69 11.10
C ILE A 133 -0.59 2.87 9.69
N SER A 134 0.25 2.75 8.67
CA SER A 134 -0.19 2.74 7.27
C SER A 134 -0.03 1.35 6.65
N ILE A 135 -1.12 0.84 6.06
CA ILE A 135 -1.07 -0.31 5.17
C ILE A 135 -0.70 0.21 3.77
N ALA A 136 0.57 0.12 3.44
CA ALA A 136 1.15 0.72 2.22
C ALA A 136 0.80 -0.04 0.91
N GLY A 137 0.05 -1.12 1.02
CA GLY A 137 -0.42 -1.88 -0.15
C GLY A 137 0.23 -3.25 -0.29
N GLY A 138 0.05 -4.01 -1.42
CA GLY A 138 -0.94 -3.78 -2.49
C GLY A 138 -2.37 -4.16 -2.10
N ALA A 139 -3.25 -4.17 -3.10
CA ALA A 139 -4.67 -4.43 -2.88
C ALA A 139 -4.95 -5.72 -2.10
N THR A 140 -4.23 -6.80 -2.36
CA THR A 140 -4.38 -8.08 -1.64
C THR A 140 -4.15 -7.92 -0.14
N THR A 141 -3.12 -7.17 0.27
CA THR A 141 -2.82 -6.92 1.69
C THR A 141 -3.91 -6.04 2.33
N ILE A 142 -4.34 -4.99 1.62
CA ILE A 142 -5.43 -4.13 2.08
C ILE A 142 -6.73 -4.91 2.21
N ASN A 143 -7.08 -5.76 1.24
CA ASN A 143 -8.26 -6.62 1.28
C ASN A 143 -8.23 -7.58 2.48
N ALA A 144 -7.08 -8.19 2.77
CA ALA A 144 -6.91 -9.04 3.94
C ALA A 144 -7.11 -8.26 5.25
N CYS A 145 -6.59 -7.03 5.36
CA CYS A 145 -6.82 -6.14 6.50
C CYS A 145 -8.30 -5.72 6.63
N LEU A 146 -8.97 -5.42 5.51
CA LEU A 146 -10.40 -5.10 5.49
C LEU A 146 -11.24 -6.30 5.94
N ALA A 147 -10.91 -7.51 5.48
CA ALA A 147 -11.64 -8.73 5.82
C ALA A 147 -11.66 -9.03 7.31
N ILE A 148 -10.61 -8.68 8.05
CA ILE A 148 -10.52 -8.84 9.51
C ILE A 148 -10.89 -7.57 10.29
N GLY A 149 -11.36 -6.50 9.60
CA GLY A 149 -11.75 -5.24 10.22
C GLY A 149 -10.60 -4.45 10.86
N ALA A 150 -9.38 -4.61 10.35
CA ALA A 150 -8.20 -3.98 10.92
C ALA A 150 -8.00 -2.52 10.48
N ILE A 151 -8.66 -2.06 9.41
CA ILE A 151 -8.53 -0.70 8.86
C ILE A 151 -9.58 0.22 9.48
N ASP A 152 -9.15 1.33 10.07
CA ASP A 152 -10.00 2.38 10.61
C ASP A 152 -10.35 3.44 9.55
N GLU A 153 -9.40 3.75 8.65
CA GLU A 153 -9.59 4.71 7.57
C GLU A 153 -9.02 4.18 6.25
N LEU A 154 -9.89 4.10 5.23
CA LEU A 154 -9.52 3.71 3.86
C LEU A 154 -9.55 4.94 2.95
N ARG A 155 -8.44 5.22 2.27
CA ARG A 155 -8.31 6.28 1.27
C ARG A 155 -8.07 5.66 -0.10
N LEU A 156 -9.00 5.89 -1.03
CA LEU A 156 -8.90 5.44 -2.40
C LEU A 156 -8.60 6.63 -3.31
N HIS A 157 -7.58 6.51 -4.13
CA HIS A 157 -7.19 7.47 -5.14
C HIS A 157 -7.62 6.94 -6.50
N VAL A 158 -8.87 7.25 -6.87
CA VAL A 158 -9.51 6.72 -8.07
C VAL A 158 -9.09 7.55 -9.28
N VAL A 159 -8.31 6.94 -10.18
CA VAL A 159 -7.86 7.61 -11.40
C VAL A 159 -8.87 7.45 -12.54
N PRO A 160 -9.02 8.44 -13.45
CA PRO A 160 -9.97 8.40 -14.55
C PRO A 160 -9.50 7.47 -15.69
N TYR A 161 -9.20 6.23 -15.36
CA TYR A 161 -8.70 5.20 -16.26
C TYR A 161 -9.41 3.87 -16.02
N VAL A 162 -9.81 3.19 -17.07
CA VAL A 162 -10.38 1.84 -17.05
C VAL A 162 -9.34 0.88 -17.59
N SER A 163 -8.92 -0.07 -16.76
CA SER A 163 -7.88 -1.05 -17.15
C SER A 163 -8.40 -2.08 -18.17
N GLY A 164 -9.67 -2.44 -18.05
CA GLY A 164 -10.29 -3.48 -18.87
C GLY A 164 -9.77 -4.89 -18.57
N LEU A 165 -9.08 -5.09 -17.46
CA LEU A 165 -8.54 -6.38 -17.07
C LEU A 165 -9.63 -7.32 -16.60
N ALA A 166 -9.47 -8.62 -16.91
CA ALA A 166 -10.30 -9.69 -16.37
C ALA A 166 -9.79 -10.22 -15.03
N THR A 167 -8.47 -10.13 -14.80
CA THR A 167 -7.76 -10.66 -13.63
C THR A 167 -6.70 -9.67 -13.16
N GLY A 168 -6.28 -9.80 -11.92
CA GLY A 168 -5.27 -8.93 -11.31
C GLY A 168 -5.57 -8.58 -9.85
N SER A 169 -4.85 -7.64 -9.31
CA SER A 169 -4.99 -7.15 -7.93
C SER A 169 -6.06 -6.07 -7.85
N ARG A 170 -7.27 -6.46 -7.46
CA ARG A 170 -8.44 -5.58 -7.39
C ARG A 170 -8.84 -5.31 -5.95
N ILE A 171 -9.21 -4.05 -5.66
CA ILE A 171 -9.73 -3.69 -4.33
C ILE A 171 -11.09 -4.37 -4.06
N PHE A 172 -11.30 -4.80 -2.84
CA PHE A 172 -12.49 -5.49 -2.30
C PHE A 172 -12.67 -6.94 -2.76
N ASP A 173 -11.79 -7.50 -3.58
CA ASP A 173 -11.87 -8.92 -3.93
C ASP A 173 -11.67 -9.79 -2.68
N GLY A 174 -12.63 -10.70 -2.41
CA GLY A 174 -12.63 -11.57 -1.24
C GLY A 174 -12.95 -10.89 0.09
N VAL A 175 -13.28 -9.60 0.10
CA VAL A 175 -13.68 -8.88 1.32
C VAL A 175 -15.14 -9.18 1.63
N PRO A 176 -15.47 -9.64 2.85
CA PRO A 176 -16.87 -9.84 3.26
C PRO A 176 -17.67 -8.53 3.23
N ALA A 177 -18.95 -8.63 2.97
CA ALA A 177 -19.84 -7.47 2.97
C ALA A 177 -19.82 -6.75 4.33
N HIS A 178 -19.47 -5.48 4.34
CA HIS A 178 -19.51 -4.60 5.51
C HIS A 178 -19.75 -3.15 5.09
N GLY A 179 -20.20 -2.33 6.03
CA GLY A 179 -20.43 -0.90 5.79
C GLY A 179 -19.17 -0.07 6.00
N LEU A 180 -19.03 0.96 5.19
CA LEU A 180 -18.06 2.04 5.37
C LEU A 180 -18.82 3.37 5.41
N VAL A 181 -18.34 4.32 6.21
CA VAL A 181 -18.91 5.65 6.33
C VAL A 181 -18.08 6.63 5.49
N PRO A 182 -18.68 7.35 4.53
CA PRO A 182 -17.98 8.40 3.79
C PRO A 182 -17.46 9.49 4.75
N ALA A 183 -16.17 9.81 4.66
CA ALA A 183 -15.52 10.81 5.51
C ALA A 183 -14.98 12.01 4.73
N GLY A 184 -14.79 11.87 3.42
CA GLY A 184 -14.33 12.95 2.55
C GLY A 184 -14.26 12.56 1.09
N ALA A 185 -14.28 13.59 0.24
CA ALA A 185 -13.99 13.46 -1.18
C ALA A 185 -13.30 14.74 -1.65
N ARG A 186 -12.25 14.60 -2.46
CA ARG A 186 -11.55 15.72 -3.11
C ARG A 186 -11.18 15.33 -4.53
N GLN A 187 -11.43 16.21 -5.47
CA GLN A 187 -11.09 16.00 -6.87
C GLN A 187 -9.97 16.93 -7.30
N THR A 188 -9.03 16.39 -8.07
CA THR A 188 -8.07 17.14 -8.87
C THR A 188 -8.22 16.73 -10.35
N PRO A 189 -7.51 17.35 -11.30
CA PRO A 189 -7.65 16.99 -12.72
C PRO A 189 -7.39 15.54 -13.07
N HIS A 190 -6.57 14.84 -12.26
CA HIS A 190 -6.04 13.51 -12.58
C HIS A 190 -6.52 12.38 -11.65
N VAL A 191 -7.23 12.73 -10.56
CA VAL A 191 -7.64 11.76 -9.54
C VAL A 191 -8.81 12.28 -8.72
N THR A 192 -9.65 11.34 -8.22
CA THR A 192 -10.62 11.62 -7.16
C THR A 192 -10.17 10.86 -5.90
N HIS A 193 -9.87 11.60 -4.85
CA HIS A 193 -9.54 11.06 -3.53
C HIS A 193 -10.83 10.85 -2.75
N LEU A 194 -11.04 9.62 -2.29
CA LEU A 194 -12.21 9.22 -1.48
C LEU A 194 -11.70 8.70 -0.14
N THR A 195 -12.24 9.24 0.94
CA THR A 195 -11.93 8.79 2.30
C THR A 195 -13.16 8.15 2.94
N TYR A 196 -12.97 6.96 3.48
CA TYR A 196 -13.98 6.20 4.20
C TYR A 196 -13.45 5.81 5.58
N ARG A 197 -14.36 5.69 6.55
CA ARG A 197 -14.06 5.15 7.87
C ARG A 197 -14.87 3.90 8.14
N ARG A 198 -14.37 3.10 9.04
CA ARG A 198 -15.11 1.95 9.56
C ARG A 198 -16.39 2.44 10.25
N ALA A 199 -17.52 1.74 9.98
CA ALA A 199 -18.81 2.01 10.59
C ALA A 199 -18.83 1.67 12.10
#